data_a0d7f5490e3331e3df5d9f898f129c30
#
_entry.id   a0d7f5490e3331e3df5d9f898f129c30
#
_cell.length_a   1.000
_cell.length_b   1.000
_cell.length_c   1.000
_cell.angle_alpha   90.00
_cell.angle_beta   90.00
_cell.angle_gamma   90.00
#
_symmetry.space_group_name_H-M   'P 1'
#
loop_
_entity.id
_entity.type
_entity.pdbx_description
1 polymer ?
#
loop_
_entity_poly.entity_id
_entity_poly.type
_entity_poly.pdbx_seq_one_letter_code
_entity_poly.pdbx_strand_id
1 'polypeptide(L)'
;MADFRVRWIIRQGTGILDYGNSLQSRLRLVQYLDGPKTRQVFVLCSFLATGSDRCQCGVFKLRRRFQRGALVFFSPQKDIIGHTIAHADEPVQVRHCTLTDGAEVTLLGCGVIRFEPNTASKLSLVISCGVHGNETAPIEIVSQLVSDLLSGEVSCAVRVLFIVANPWATAEDKRFVDLNMNRLFCGQWQHEDLSLKEVKRAARLEAYVANFFAEEPVTVEQRLHYDCHTAIRASARERFAVYPFVPDRLLPEQQKGLLASADITTVLLQQERANTFSSFTSVKQDAQSFTLELGKVMPFGANDLSRFSGIDLLLRAVISGEELPGPSAEGIEQFVVHHTLEKSSESWKFHLPDNAPNFSEYAPGSLIAEDGSAQYLVGEEPEYIVFPNPRVKVGERAGLMLRKLRK
;
A
#
# COMPACT_ATOMS: atom_id res chain seq x y z
N MET A 1 37.52 4.65 -27.10
CA MET A 1 36.17 5.18 -27.35
C MET A 1 35.70 4.60 -28.67
N ALA A 2 34.98 3.52 -28.62
CA ALA A 2 34.41 2.88 -29.81
C ALA A 2 32.89 2.91 -29.68
N ASP A 3 32.30 3.64 -30.61
CA ASP A 3 30.86 3.84 -30.73
C ASP A 3 30.27 2.60 -31.41
N PHE A 4 29.67 1.67 -30.63
CA PHE A 4 29.03 0.49 -31.19
C PHE A 4 27.53 0.80 -31.42
N ARG A 5 27.19 1.18 -32.65
CA ARG A 5 25.83 1.21 -33.16
C ARG A 5 25.45 -0.18 -33.66
N VAL A 6 24.54 -0.86 -32.95
CA VAL A 6 23.89 -2.07 -33.47
C VAL A 6 22.68 -1.65 -34.28
N ARG A 7 22.73 -1.78 -35.61
CA ARG A 7 21.60 -1.59 -36.51
C ARG A 7 20.89 -2.93 -36.69
N TRP A 8 19.63 -2.99 -36.26
CA TRP A 8 18.75 -4.11 -36.59
C TRP A 8 17.80 -3.68 -37.71
N ILE A 9 17.75 -4.49 -38.78
CA ILE A 9 16.77 -4.30 -39.84
C ILE A 9 15.58 -5.17 -39.50
N ILE A 10 14.43 -4.57 -39.22
CA ILE A 10 13.18 -5.26 -38.98
C ILE A 10 12.30 -5.06 -40.19
N ARG A 11 11.93 -6.15 -40.85
CA ARG A 11 10.86 -6.15 -41.85
C ARG A 11 9.53 -6.34 -41.13
N GLN A 12 8.64 -5.35 -41.29
CA GLN A 12 7.26 -5.22 -40.81
C GLN A 12 7.10 -4.85 -39.30
N GLY A 13 6.91 -3.54 -39.09
CA GLY A 13 6.10 -2.94 -38.04
C GLY A 13 6.62 -3.00 -36.61
N THR A 14 7.69 -2.26 -36.29
CA THR A 14 8.13 -2.05 -34.89
C THR A 14 8.79 -0.70 -34.73
N GLY A 15 8.46 -0.02 -33.61
CA GLY A 15 9.13 1.19 -33.16
C GLY A 15 10.37 0.89 -32.31
N ILE A 16 11.45 1.66 -32.51
CA ILE A 16 12.69 1.59 -31.72
C ILE A 16 12.65 2.70 -30.67
N LEU A 17 12.89 2.36 -29.40
CA LEU A 17 13.20 3.31 -28.35
C LEU A 17 14.70 3.23 -28.02
N ASP A 18 15.40 4.35 -28.20
CA ASP A 18 16.84 4.48 -27.97
C ASP A 18 17.06 5.30 -26.67
N TYR A 19 17.83 4.77 -25.70
CA TYR A 19 18.28 5.51 -24.52
C TYR A 19 19.78 5.38 -24.32
N GLY A 20 20.43 6.54 -24.19
CA GLY A 20 21.87 6.70 -24.13
C GLY A 20 22.55 6.45 -22.78
N ASN A 21 23.81 6.12 -22.89
CA ASN A 21 24.98 6.22 -22.01
C ASN A 21 24.87 6.11 -20.48
N SER A 22 25.27 4.94 -19.94
CA SER A 22 26.33 4.80 -18.90
C SER A 22 26.62 3.31 -18.63
N LEU A 23 27.89 3.03 -18.31
CA LEU A 23 28.44 1.69 -18.06
C LEU A 23 27.90 1.10 -16.75
N GLN A 24 26.92 0.22 -16.84
CA GLN A 24 26.61 -0.84 -15.87
C GLN A 24 25.61 -1.78 -16.54
N SER A 25 25.70 -3.08 -16.26
CA SER A 25 24.89 -4.16 -16.85
C SER A 25 23.42 -3.80 -16.99
N ARG A 26 22.92 -3.68 -18.22
CA ARG A 26 21.51 -3.35 -18.50
C ARG A 26 20.80 -4.53 -19.12
N LEU A 27 19.71 -4.92 -18.49
CA LEU A 27 18.67 -5.77 -19.07
C LEU A 27 17.86 -4.93 -20.07
N ARG A 28 17.80 -5.34 -21.34
CA ARG A 28 16.89 -4.75 -22.34
C ARG A 28 15.77 -5.71 -22.63
N LEU A 29 14.55 -5.24 -22.47
CA LEU A 29 13.34 -5.95 -22.91
C LEU A 29 13.08 -5.58 -24.37
N VAL A 30 13.04 -6.55 -25.27
CA VAL A 30 12.65 -6.36 -26.68
C VAL A 30 11.31 -7.03 -26.88
N GLN A 31 10.31 -6.26 -27.28
CA GLN A 31 8.97 -6.75 -27.57
C GLN A 31 8.86 -7.20 -29.02
N TYR A 32 8.40 -8.43 -29.26
CA TYR A 32 8.10 -8.97 -30.56
C TYR A 32 6.60 -9.15 -30.74
N LEU A 33 6.03 -8.63 -31.83
CA LEU A 33 4.67 -8.91 -32.27
C LEU A 33 4.71 -9.94 -33.40
N ASP A 34 4.22 -11.15 -33.17
CA ASP A 34 4.20 -12.21 -34.17
C ASP A 34 2.74 -12.51 -34.56
N GLY A 35 2.35 -12.02 -35.75
CA GLY A 35 1.16 -12.40 -36.52
C GLY A 35 -0.23 -12.24 -35.87
N PRO A 36 -1.31 -12.72 -36.53
CA PRO A 36 -2.69 -12.49 -36.11
C PRO A 36 -3.14 -13.31 -34.88
N LYS A 37 -2.24 -14.02 -34.22
CA LYS A 37 -2.43 -14.64 -32.90
C LYS A 37 -1.45 -13.98 -31.94
N THR A 38 -1.89 -12.97 -31.23
CA THR A 38 -1.15 -12.19 -30.25
C THR A 38 -0.35 -13.06 -29.27
N ARG A 39 0.91 -13.35 -29.62
CA ARG A 39 1.92 -13.88 -28.71
C ARG A 39 2.96 -12.79 -28.48
N GLN A 40 3.03 -12.26 -27.27
CA GLN A 40 4.13 -11.40 -26.89
C GLN A 40 5.31 -12.29 -26.47
N VAL A 41 6.44 -12.13 -27.14
CA VAL A 41 7.69 -12.80 -26.78
C VAL A 41 8.64 -11.71 -26.26
N PHE A 42 9.02 -11.81 -25.00
CA PHE A 42 10.06 -10.95 -24.42
C PHE A 42 11.40 -11.67 -24.51
N VAL A 43 12.40 -11.00 -25.06
CA VAL A 43 13.78 -11.51 -25.10
C VAL A 43 14.58 -10.74 -24.04
N LEU A 44 15.01 -11.44 -23.02
CA LEU A 44 15.95 -10.91 -22.03
C LEU A 44 17.39 -11.11 -22.55
N CYS A 45 18.08 -10.04 -22.85
CA CYS A 45 19.53 -10.08 -23.15
C CYS A 45 20.30 -9.58 -21.92
N SER A 46 21.03 -10.45 -21.26
CA SER A 46 21.99 -10.07 -20.23
C SER A 46 23.37 -9.93 -20.85
N PHE A 47 24.00 -8.78 -20.70
CA PHE A 47 25.39 -8.58 -21.04
C PHE A 47 26.25 -8.75 -19.78
N LEU A 48 27.05 -9.80 -19.73
CA LEU A 48 28.14 -9.92 -18.77
C LEU A 48 29.40 -9.37 -19.43
N ALA A 49 29.96 -8.33 -18.86
CA ALA A 49 31.24 -7.77 -19.28
C ALA A 49 32.39 -8.70 -18.84
N THR A 50 32.59 -9.80 -19.58
CA THR A 50 33.83 -10.57 -19.53
C THR A 50 34.37 -10.63 -20.95
N GLY A 51 35.62 -10.20 -21.13
CA GLY A 51 36.33 -9.93 -22.36
C GLY A 51 36.43 -11.04 -23.43
N SER A 52 35.30 -11.62 -23.81
CA SER A 52 35.21 -12.48 -25.00
C SER A 52 33.88 -12.22 -25.71
N ASP A 53 33.96 -11.93 -27.00
CA ASP A 53 32.87 -11.50 -27.91
C ASP A 53 31.77 -12.56 -28.18
N ARG A 54 31.24 -13.22 -27.17
CA ARG A 54 30.10 -14.12 -27.33
C ARG A 54 28.92 -13.69 -26.46
N CYS A 55 27.91 -13.14 -27.13
CA CYS A 55 26.59 -12.88 -26.54
C CYS A 55 25.84 -14.21 -26.34
N GLN A 56 25.57 -14.60 -25.11
CA GLN A 56 24.61 -15.68 -24.85
C GLN A 56 23.21 -15.06 -24.71
N CYS A 57 22.40 -15.17 -25.77
CA CYS A 57 21.00 -14.83 -25.73
C CYS A 57 20.19 -16.06 -25.27
N GLY A 58 19.73 -16.04 -24.05
CA GLY A 58 18.73 -17.00 -23.57
C GLY A 58 17.32 -16.53 -23.94
N VAL A 59 16.58 -17.30 -24.73
CA VAL A 59 15.16 -17.01 -25.02
C VAL A 59 14.33 -17.60 -23.88
N PHE A 60 13.96 -16.77 -22.92
CA PHE A 60 12.96 -17.13 -21.92
C PHE A 60 11.56 -16.79 -22.48
N LYS A 61 10.77 -17.80 -22.83
CA LYS A 61 9.35 -17.62 -23.17
C LYS A 61 8.55 -17.41 -21.89
N LEU A 62 8.48 -16.18 -21.40
CA LEU A 62 7.46 -15.79 -20.45
C LEU A 62 6.11 -15.74 -21.19
N ARG A 63 5.34 -16.83 -21.06
CA ARG A 63 3.96 -16.84 -21.53
C ARG A 63 3.07 -16.10 -20.53
N ARG A 64 3.03 -14.77 -20.55
CA ARG A 64 1.93 -14.03 -19.94
C ARG A 64 0.71 -14.18 -20.84
N ARG A 65 -0.17 -15.12 -20.52
CA ARG A 65 -1.50 -15.22 -21.10
C ARG A 65 -2.40 -14.23 -20.37
N PHE A 66 -2.45 -12.98 -20.80
CA PHE A 66 -3.56 -12.13 -20.41
C PHE A 66 -4.85 -12.75 -20.91
N GLN A 67 -5.81 -12.88 -20.02
CA GLN A 67 -7.14 -13.37 -20.36
C GLN A 67 -7.82 -12.36 -21.29
N ARG A 68 -8.61 -12.81 -22.26
CA ARG A 68 -9.26 -11.93 -23.27
C ARG A 68 -10.05 -10.79 -22.65
N GLY A 69 -10.67 -11.00 -21.47
CA GLY A 69 -11.40 -9.97 -20.73
C GLY A 69 -10.51 -8.92 -20.08
N ALA A 70 -9.33 -9.30 -19.54
CA ALA A 70 -8.42 -8.41 -18.85
C ALA A 70 -7.80 -7.34 -19.78
N LEU A 71 -7.63 -7.64 -21.08
CA LEU A 71 -7.14 -6.68 -22.09
C LEU A 71 -8.08 -5.48 -22.30
N VAL A 72 -9.34 -5.58 -21.88
CA VAL A 72 -10.32 -4.49 -21.97
C VAL A 72 -10.18 -3.49 -20.82
N PHE A 73 -9.63 -3.90 -19.68
CA PHE A 73 -9.50 -3.06 -18.49
C PHE A 73 -8.36 -2.06 -18.60
N PHE A 74 -7.20 -2.54 -19.01
CA PHE A 74 -5.99 -1.73 -19.14
C PHE A 74 -5.39 -1.94 -20.53
N SER A 75 -4.90 -0.88 -21.14
CA SER A 75 -4.05 -1.00 -22.33
C SER A 75 -2.87 -1.96 -22.00
N PRO A 76 -2.40 -2.79 -22.96
CA PRO A 76 -1.27 -3.70 -22.74
C PRO A 76 0.00 -3.03 -22.22
N GLN A 77 0.05 -1.70 -22.24
CA GLN A 77 1.18 -0.87 -21.80
C GLN A 77 0.90 -0.09 -20.51
N LYS A 78 -0.31 -0.21 -19.94
CA LYS A 78 -0.71 0.53 -18.73
C LYS A 78 -1.15 -0.48 -17.66
N ASP A 79 -0.40 -0.52 -16.60
CA ASP A 79 -0.77 -1.16 -15.35
C ASP A 79 -1.87 -0.36 -14.62
N ILE A 80 -2.34 -0.87 -13.49
CA ILE A 80 -3.35 -0.18 -12.69
C ILE A 80 -2.88 1.22 -12.26
N ILE A 81 -1.57 1.41 -11.99
CA ILE A 81 -1.00 2.70 -11.58
C ILE A 81 -1.12 3.70 -12.74
N GLY A 82 -0.60 3.33 -13.90
CA GLY A 82 -0.65 4.16 -15.09
C GLY A 82 -2.09 4.50 -15.49
N HIS A 83 -3.01 3.53 -15.42
CA HIS A 83 -4.44 3.77 -15.67
C HIS A 83 -5.03 4.74 -14.63
N THR A 84 -4.75 4.53 -13.34
CA THR A 84 -5.28 5.36 -12.25
C THR A 84 -4.81 6.80 -12.38
N ILE A 85 -3.53 7.03 -12.65
CA ILE A 85 -2.98 8.39 -12.84
C ILE A 85 -3.57 9.05 -14.09
N ALA A 86 -3.65 8.32 -15.21
CA ALA A 86 -4.13 8.87 -16.48
C ALA A 86 -5.61 9.28 -16.46
N HIS A 87 -6.43 8.67 -15.59
CA HIS A 87 -7.88 8.89 -15.53
C HIS A 87 -8.35 9.50 -14.21
N ALA A 88 -7.41 10.15 -13.46
CA ALA A 88 -7.69 10.71 -12.14
C ALA A 88 -8.85 11.74 -12.15
N ASP A 89 -8.95 12.54 -13.19
CA ASP A 89 -9.95 13.59 -13.35
C ASP A 89 -11.14 13.19 -14.24
N GLU A 90 -11.14 11.97 -14.79
CA GLU A 90 -12.17 11.51 -15.70
C GLU A 90 -13.33 10.79 -15.00
N PRO A 91 -14.57 10.92 -15.49
CA PRO A 91 -15.66 10.04 -15.07
C PRO A 91 -15.31 8.60 -15.46
N VAL A 92 -15.14 7.73 -14.48
CA VAL A 92 -14.84 6.33 -14.77
C VAL A 92 -16.08 5.63 -15.28
N GLN A 93 -15.97 5.04 -16.47
CA GLN A 93 -16.95 4.08 -16.93
C GLN A 93 -16.72 2.76 -16.21
N VAL A 94 -17.74 2.28 -15.51
CA VAL A 94 -17.74 0.95 -14.91
C VAL A 94 -17.49 -0.09 -16.00
N ARG A 95 -16.51 -0.97 -15.79
CA ARG A 95 -16.16 -2.03 -16.74
C ARG A 95 -16.17 -3.37 -16.02
N HIS A 96 -16.60 -4.40 -16.73
CA HIS A 96 -16.70 -5.75 -16.21
C HIS A 96 -15.96 -6.75 -17.12
N CYS A 97 -15.36 -7.76 -16.53
CA CYS A 97 -14.91 -8.95 -17.23
C CYS A 97 -14.97 -10.17 -16.31
N THR A 98 -15.07 -11.35 -16.93
CA THR A 98 -14.95 -12.64 -16.26
C THR A 98 -13.58 -13.23 -16.55
N LEU A 99 -12.87 -13.68 -15.54
CA LEU A 99 -11.59 -14.35 -15.65
C LEU A 99 -11.78 -15.83 -16.07
N THR A 100 -10.69 -16.51 -16.44
CA THR A 100 -10.78 -17.91 -16.89
C THR A 100 -11.16 -18.89 -15.79
N ASP A 101 -10.89 -18.56 -14.55
CA ASP A 101 -11.32 -19.29 -13.35
C ASP A 101 -12.77 -19.00 -12.96
N GLY A 102 -13.45 -18.11 -13.70
CA GLY A 102 -14.82 -17.70 -13.48
C GLY A 102 -14.99 -16.54 -12.49
N ALA A 103 -13.93 -16.00 -11.94
CA ALA A 103 -14.01 -14.82 -11.08
C ALA A 103 -14.46 -13.59 -11.89
N GLU A 104 -15.34 -12.77 -11.31
CA GLU A 104 -15.83 -11.53 -11.89
C GLU A 104 -14.96 -10.36 -11.44
N VAL A 105 -14.56 -9.52 -12.39
CA VAL A 105 -13.76 -8.32 -12.13
C VAL A 105 -14.54 -7.09 -12.54
N THR A 106 -14.61 -6.11 -11.66
CA THR A 106 -15.28 -4.83 -11.91
C THR A 106 -14.35 -3.67 -11.61
N LEU A 107 -14.08 -2.81 -12.59
CA LEU A 107 -13.51 -1.49 -12.37
C LEU A 107 -14.65 -0.55 -11.94
N LEU A 108 -14.72 -0.24 -10.65
CA LEU A 108 -15.78 0.59 -10.05
C LEU A 108 -15.51 2.08 -10.21
N GLY A 109 -14.24 2.44 -10.27
CA GLY A 109 -13.80 3.82 -10.32
C GLY A 109 -12.31 3.93 -10.60
N CYS A 110 -11.80 5.16 -10.75
CA CYS A 110 -10.37 5.39 -10.88
C CYS A 110 -9.62 4.76 -9.70
N GLY A 111 -8.75 3.78 -9.98
CA GLY A 111 -7.97 3.05 -8.97
C GLY A 111 -8.79 2.18 -8.01
N VAL A 112 -10.06 1.86 -8.33
CA VAL A 112 -10.92 1.02 -7.48
C VAL A 112 -11.41 -0.18 -8.27
N ILE A 113 -10.91 -1.38 -7.91
CA ILE A 113 -11.18 -2.63 -8.63
C ILE A 113 -11.68 -3.67 -7.65
N ARG A 114 -12.79 -4.30 -7.98
CA ARG A 114 -13.39 -5.40 -7.24
C ARG A 114 -13.18 -6.72 -7.98
N PHE A 115 -12.79 -7.75 -7.24
CA PHE A 115 -12.80 -9.13 -7.67
C PHE A 115 -13.81 -9.91 -6.82
N GLU A 116 -14.68 -10.65 -7.48
CA GLU A 116 -15.63 -11.57 -6.88
C GLU A 116 -15.28 -12.99 -7.34
N PRO A 117 -14.97 -13.92 -6.41
CA PRO A 117 -14.67 -15.30 -6.79
C PRO A 117 -15.91 -15.99 -7.34
N ASN A 118 -15.71 -17.04 -8.15
CA ASN A 118 -16.80 -17.87 -8.65
C ASN A 118 -17.34 -18.87 -7.61
N THR A 119 -16.72 -18.91 -6.42
CA THR A 119 -17.10 -19.77 -5.29
C THR A 119 -17.52 -18.91 -4.10
N ALA A 120 -18.25 -19.53 -3.16
CA ALA A 120 -18.66 -18.82 -1.94
C ALA A 120 -17.43 -18.39 -1.13
N SER A 121 -17.31 -17.08 -0.89
CA SER A 121 -16.28 -16.50 -0.05
C SER A 121 -16.75 -16.37 1.39
N LYS A 122 -15.86 -16.66 2.34
CA LYS A 122 -16.06 -16.39 3.76
C LYS A 122 -15.46 -15.06 4.22
N LEU A 123 -14.69 -14.42 3.35
CA LEU A 123 -13.96 -13.20 3.63
C LEU A 123 -14.29 -12.11 2.60
N SER A 124 -14.59 -10.90 3.10
CA SER A 124 -14.56 -9.66 2.32
C SER A 124 -13.31 -8.87 2.71
N LEU A 125 -12.38 -8.73 1.77
CA LEU A 125 -11.07 -8.10 1.96
C LEU A 125 -10.99 -6.76 1.23
N VAL A 126 -10.58 -5.70 1.92
CA VAL A 126 -10.18 -4.43 1.32
C VAL A 126 -8.66 -4.31 1.42
N ILE A 127 -8.01 -3.98 0.33
CA ILE A 127 -6.59 -3.64 0.28
C ILE A 127 -6.47 -2.24 -0.30
N SER A 128 -6.04 -1.28 0.50
CA SER A 128 -5.79 0.09 0.06
C SER A 128 -4.31 0.44 0.11
N CYS A 129 -3.90 1.32 -0.79
CA CYS A 129 -2.57 1.90 -0.85
C CYS A 129 -2.63 3.31 -1.46
N GLY A 130 -1.56 4.07 -1.35
CA GLY A 130 -1.47 5.39 -1.97
C GLY A 130 -2.46 6.42 -1.39
N VAL A 131 -2.90 6.29 -0.14
CA VAL A 131 -3.57 7.36 0.60
C VAL A 131 -2.63 8.57 0.69
N HIS A 132 -1.33 8.30 0.85
CA HIS A 132 -0.26 9.24 0.60
C HIS A 132 0.45 8.85 -0.70
N GLY A 133 0.48 9.76 -1.68
CA GLY A 133 0.89 9.44 -3.05
C GLY A 133 2.36 9.08 -3.22
N ASN A 134 3.25 9.59 -2.36
CA ASN A 134 4.67 9.29 -2.37
C ASN A 134 5.07 8.01 -1.62
N GLU A 135 4.12 7.27 -1.09
CA GLU A 135 4.33 5.98 -0.43
C GLU A 135 4.23 4.85 -1.47
N THR A 136 5.26 4.73 -2.31
CA THR A 136 5.17 4.02 -3.60
C THR A 136 5.29 2.51 -3.51
N ALA A 137 6.02 1.94 -2.53
CA ALA A 137 6.20 0.50 -2.42
C ALA A 137 4.87 -0.28 -2.31
N PRO A 138 3.90 0.11 -1.45
CA PRO A 138 2.60 -0.53 -1.41
C PRO A 138 1.84 -0.44 -2.74
N ILE A 139 1.99 0.69 -3.46
CA ILE A 139 1.34 0.89 -4.76
C ILE A 139 1.92 -0.09 -5.80
N GLU A 140 3.25 -0.26 -5.83
CA GLU A 140 3.93 -1.21 -6.73
C GLU A 140 3.51 -2.67 -6.43
N ILE A 141 3.44 -3.06 -5.14
CA ILE A 141 3.02 -4.39 -4.70
C ILE A 141 1.57 -4.67 -5.12
N VAL A 142 0.66 -3.76 -4.80
CA VAL A 142 -0.76 -3.90 -5.15
C VAL A 142 -0.95 -3.93 -6.66
N SER A 143 -0.21 -3.12 -7.42
CA SER A 143 -0.26 -3.14 -8.88
C SER A 143 0.17 -4.48 -9.46
N GLN A 144 1.27 -5.05 -8.94
CA GLN A 144 1.73 -6.37 -9.38
C GLN A 144 0.71 -7.46 -9.03
N LEU A 145 0.15 -7.43 -7.82
CA LEU A 145 -0.85 -8.39 -7.36
C LEU A 145 -2.12 -8.35 -8.22
N VAL A 146 -2.63 -7.15 -8.54
CA VAL A 146 -3.76 -6.99 -9.46
C VAL A 146 -3.42 -7.51 -10.86
N SER A 147 -2.21 -7.26 -11.36
CA SER A 147 -1.74 -7.79 -12.64
C SER A 147 -1.71 -9.32 -12.65
N ASP A 148 -1.24 -9.93 -11.57
CA ASP A 148 -1.12 -11.39 -11.42
C ASP A 148 -2.50 -12.06 -11.30
N LEU A 149 -3.45 -11.43 -10.62
CA LEU A 149 -4.86 -11.86 -10.61
C LEU A 149 -5.48 -11.80 -12.00
N LEU A 150 -5.31 -10.66 -12.70
CA LEU A 150 -5.84 -10.48 -14.06
C LEU A 150 -5.21 -11.45 -15.08
N SER A 151 -3.98 -11.88 -14.87
CA SER A 151 -3.30 -12.85 -15.72
C SER A 151 -3.62 -14.31 -15.35
N GLY A 152 -4.20 -14.54 -14.17
CA GLY A 152 -4.46 -15.87 -13.61
C GLY A 152 -3.21 -16.55 -13.03
N GLU A 153 -2.15 -15.78 -12.75
CA GLU A 153 -0.98 -16.24 -11.99
C GLU A 153 -1.30 -16.43 -10.50
N VAL A 154 -2.27 -15.68 -10.00
CA VAL A 154 -2.87 -15.81 -8.67
C VAL A 154 -4.36 -16.10 -8.85
N SER A 155 -4.90 -17.11 -8.16
CA SER A 155 -6.33 -17.41 -8.14
C SER A 155 -7.07 -16.48 -7.17
N CYS A 156 -8.33 -16.17 -7.49
CA CYS A 156 -9.18 -15.36 -6.64
C CYS A 156 -10.17 -16.26 -5.89
N ALA A 157 -9.92 -16.54 -4.61
CA ALA A 157 -10.81 -17.37 -3.78
C ALA A 157 -11.64 -16.54 -2.77
N VAL A 158 -11.34 -15.26 -2.61
CA VAL A 158 -12.06 -14.35 -1.70
C VAL A 158 -12.56 -13.11 -2.42
N ARG A 159 -13.61 -12.49 -1.87
CA ARG A 159 -14.04 -11.16 -2.34
C ARG A 159 -12.97 -10.15 -1.99
N VAL A 160 -12.46 -9.40 -2.95
CA VAL A 160 -11.45 -8.38 -2.69
C VAL A 160 -11.70 -7.07 -3.43
N LEU A 161 -11.53 -5.97 -2.72
CA LEU A 161 -11.58 -4.61 -3.24
C LEU A 161 -10.19 -3.97 -3.12
N PHE A 162 -9.55 -3.71 -4.26
CA PHE A 162 -8.29 -2.97 -4.33
C PHE A 162 -8.55 -1.49 -4.53
N ILE A 163 -7.77 -0.66 -3.82
CA ILE A 163 -7.89 0.80 -3.85
C ILE A 163 -6.50 1.44 -3.96
N VAL A 164 -6.27 2.18 -5.05
CA VAL A 164 -5.22 3.20 -5.13
C VAL A 164 -5.87 4.55 -4.80
N ALA A 165 -5.61 5.06 -3.60
CA ALA A 165 -6.48 6.05 -3.00
C ALA A 165 -6.35 7.46 -3.57
N ASN A 166 -5.14 8.02 -3.70
CA ASN A 166 -4.89 9.41 -4.10
C ASN A 166 -4.09 9.51 -5.40
N PRO A 167 -4.74 9.40 -6.56
CA PRO A 167 -4.06 9.39 -7.85
C PRO A 167 -3.31 10.69 -8.17
N TRP A 168 -3.78 11.84 -7.72
CA TRP A 168 -3.14 13.12 -7.98
C TRP A 168 -1.85 13.28 -7.20
N ALA A 169 -1.88 12.97 -5.90
CA ALA A 169 -0.68 12.98 -5.07
C ALA A 169 0.35 11.94 -5.55
N THR A 170 -0.12 10.78 -6.04
CA THR A 170 0.73 9.74 -6.64
C THR A 170 1.40 10.23 -7.92
N ALA A 171 0.67 10.93 -8.78
CA ALA A 171 1.20 11.50 -10.03
C ALA A 171 2.27 12.59 -9.78
N GLU A 172 2.14 13.33 -8.68
CA GLU A 172 3.02 14.43 -8.32
C GLU A 172 4.17 14.00 -7.36
N ASP A 173 4.25 12.73 -7.00
CA ASP A 173 5.20 12.21 -5.99
C ASP A 173 5.13 13.00 -4.68
N LYS A 174 3.91 13.33 -4.26
CA LYS A 174 3.63 14.09 -3.04
C LYS A 174 2.89 13.24 -2.03
N ARG A 175 3.02 13.62 -0.76
CA ARG A 175 2.24 13.00 0.30
C ARG A 175 0.73 13.25 0.11
N PHE A 176 0.35 14.48 -0.18
CA PHE A 176 -1.00 14.94 -0.54
C PHE A 176 -0.88 16.23 -1.38
N VAL A 177 -1.94 16.59 -2.09
CA VAL A 177 -1.99 17.81 -2.91
C VAL A 177 -2.45 19.00 -2.05
N ASP A 178 -3.69 18.94 -1.55
CA ASP A 178 -4.30 20.02 -0.76
C ASP A 178 -4.41 19.65 0.72
N LEU A 179 -5.00 18.48 1.02
CA LEU A 179 -5.26 18.01 2.38
C LEU A 179 -4.81 16.55 2.58
N ASN A 180 -4.33 16.27 3.78
CA ASN A 180 -4.00 14.88 4.16
C ASN A 180 -5.26 14.01 4.19
N MET A 181 -5.46 13.22 3.14
CA MET A 181 -6.64 12.36 2.99
C MET A 181 -6.84 11.43 4.20
N ASN A 182 -5.76 10.97 4.84
CA ASN A 182 -5.83 10.13 6.05
C ASN A 182 -6.24 10.91 7.32
N ARG A 183 -6.90 12.06 7.16
CA ARG A 183 -7.58 12.85 8.19
C ARG A 183 -9.02 13.16 7.82
N LEU A 184 -9.47 12.73 6.63
CA LEU A 184 -10.77 13.08 6.06
C LEU A 184 -11.81 11.97 6.23
N PHE A 185 -11.41 10.76 6.64
CA PHE A 185 -12.31 9.62 6.81
C PHE A 185 -13.17 9.72 8.07
N CYS A 186 -14.05 8.77 8.27
CA CYS A 186 -15.09 8.74 9.31
C CYS A 186 -16.13 9.87 9.18
N GLY A 187 -16.32 10.38 7.96
CA GLY A 187 -17.21 11.51 7.68
C GLY A 187 -16.58 12.88 7.94
N GLN A 188 -15.31 12.96 8.34
CA GLN A 188 -14.63 14.25 8.56
C GLN A 188 -14.61 15.12 7.30
N TRP A 189 -14.58 14.50 6.10
CA TRP A 189 -14.67 15.20 4.82
C TRP A 189 -15.89 16.15 4.71
N GLN A 190 -16.95 15.93 5.49
CA GLN A 190 -18.16 16.80 5.49
C GLN A 190 -17.89 18.19 6.10
N HIS A 191 -16.82 18.34 6.87
CA HIS A 191 -16.42 19.58 7.54
C HIS A 191 -15.36 20.37 6.75
N GLU A 192 -14.98 19.88 5.56
CA GLU A 192 -13.95 20.45 4.71
C GLU A 192 -14.52 21.01 3.43
N ASP A 193 -13.70 21.77 2.67
CA ASP A 193 -14.13 22.32 1.37
C ASP A 193 -14.36 21.21 0.34
N LEU A 194 -15.63 21.00 0.01
CA LEU A 194 -16.06 20.01 -0.98
C LEU A 194 -15.59 20.33 -2.41
N SER A 195 -14.93 21.44 -2.69
CA SER A 195 -14.30 21.71 -3.99
C SER A 195 -12.99 20.94 -4.15
N LEU A 196 -12.30 20.62 -3.05
CA LEU A 196 -11.00 19.97 -3.05
C LEU A 196 -11.07 18.49 -3.50
N LYS A 197 -10.02 18.06 -4.21
CA LYS A 197 -9.96 16.74 -4.83
C LYS A 197 -9.93 15.61 -3.77
N GLU A 198 -9.07 15.76 -2.77
CA GLU A 198 -8.95 14.77 -1.69
C GLU A 198 -10.23 14.65 -0.86
N VAL A 199 -10.95 15.75 -0.63
CA VAL A 199 -12.22 15.75 0.12
C VAL A 199 -13.28 14.94 -0.63
N LYS A 200 -13.48 15.23 -1.93
CA LYS A 200 -14.38 14.45 -2.79
C LYS A 200 -13.98 12.98 -2.87
N ARG A 201 -12.67 12.73 -2.92
CA ARG A 201 -12.13 11.38 -3.04
C ARG A 201 -12.37 10.57 -1.78
N ALA A 202 -12.11 11.14 -0.60
CA ALA A 202 -12.38 10.47 0.68
C ALA A 202 -13.86 10.06 0.82
N ALA A 203 -14.79 10.97 0.48
CA ALA A 203 -16.22 10.67 0.45
C ALA A 203 -16.56 9.50 -0.50
N ARG A 204 -15.97 9.49 -1.70
CA ARG A 204 -16.19 8.40 -2.67
C ARG A 204 -15.59 7.08 -2.22
N LEU A 205 -14.41 7.09 -1.61
CA LEU A 205 -13.77 5.87 -1.09
C LEU A 205 -14.59 5.26 0.04
N GLU A 206 -15.12 6.08 0.97
CA GLU A 206 -16.05 5.60 1.98
C GLU A 206 -17.28 4.94 1.35
N ALA A 207 -17.86 5.55 0.32
CA ALA A 207 -19.02 5.00 -0.38
C ALA A 207 -18.69 3.68 -1.10
N TYR A 208 -17.55 3.57 -1.79
CA TYR A 208 -17.14 2.32 -2.44
C TYR A 208 -16.98 1.17 -1.44
N VAL A 209 -16.32 1.44 -0.31
CA VAL A 209 -16.11 0.41 0.72
C VAL A 209 -17.42 0.05 1.43
N ALA A 210 -18.26 1.04 1.73
CA ALA A 210 -19.57 0.78 2.34
C ALA A 210 -20.45 -0.09 1.43
N ASN A 211 -20.50 0.22 0.12
CA ASN A 211 -21.23 -0.59 -0.85
C ASN A 211 -20.65 -2.00 -0.98
N PHE A 212 -19.32 -2.12 -1.05
CA PHE A 212 -18.66 -3.42 -1.12
C PHE A 212 -19.04 -4.35 0.04
N PHE A 213 -19.08 -3.84 1.27
CA PHE A 213 -19.50 -4.61 2.42
C PHE A 213 -21.03 -4.79 2.50
N ALA A 214 -21.81 -3.81 2.03
CA ALA A 214 -23.29 -3.94 2.01
C ALA A 214 -23.78 -4.98 0.99
N GLU A 215 -23.05 -5.18 -0.11
CA GLU A 215 -23.36 -6.14 -1.18
C GLU A 215 -22.81 -7.55 -0.91
N GLU A 216 -22.24 -7.82 0.27
CA GLU A 216 -21.65 -9.13 0.56
C GLU A 216 -22.72 -10.23 0.70
N PRO A 217 -22.43 -11.45 0.19
CA PRO A 217 -23.31 -12.58 0.36
C PRO A 217 -23.33 -13.06 1.83
N VAL A 218 -24.38 -13.77 2.21
CA VAL A 218 -24.56 -14.32 3.57
C VAL A 218 -23.46 -15.32 3.99
N THR A 219 -22.66 -15.78 3.06
CA THR A 219 -21.52 -16.68 3.32
C THR A 219 -20.31 -15.99 3.91
N VAL A 220 -20.25 -14.64 3.86
CA VAL A 220 -19.16 -13.87 4.44
C VAL A 220 -19.28 -13.87 5.96
N GLU A 221 -18.22 -14.31 6.62
CA GLU A 221 -18.10 -14.40 8.07
C GLU A 221 -17.15 -13.32 8.63
N GLN A 222 -16.26 -12.80 7.79
CA GLN A 222 -15.22 -11.87 8.20
C GLN A 222 -15.05 -10.70 7.20
N ARG A 223 -14.80 -9.52 7.77
CA ARG A 223 -14.39 -8.31 7.04
C ARG A 223 -12.99 -7.92 7.46
N LEU A 224 -12.12 -7.70 6.49
CA LEU A 224 -10.72 -7.35 6.74
C LEU A 224 -10.32 -6.17 5.86
N HIS A 225 -9.53 -5.23 6.42
CA HIS A 225 -8.95 -4.14 5.67
C HIS A 225 -7.47 -3.95 6.03
N TYR A 226 -6.60 -4.06 5.04
CA TYR A 226 -5.19 -3.69 5.12
C TYR A 226 -4.96 -2.38 4.35
N ASP A 227 -4.75 -1.28 5.08
CA ASP A 227 -4.40 0.03 4.53
C ASP A 227 -2.86 0.16 4.54
N CYS A 228 -2.26 -0.06 3.37
CA CYS A 228 -0.82 -0.23 3.22
C CYS A 228 -0.10 1.11 3.02
N HIS A 229 0.84 1.41 3.92
CA HIS A 229 1.61 2.63 4.00
C HIS A 229 3.12 2.37 4.09
N THR A 230 3.89 3.43 3.95
CA THR A 230 5.31 3.48 4.32
C THR A 230 5.61 4.76 5.09
N ALA A 231 6.58 4.70 6.02
CA ALA A 231 6.90 5.81 6.89
C ALA A 231 7.97 6.72 6.26
N ILE A 232 7.77 8.04 6.36
CA ILE A 232 8.79 9.04 5.99
C ILE A 232 9.94 8.99 6.98
N ARG A 233 9.63 8.82 8.27
CA ARG A 233 10.58 8.82 9.37
C ARG A 233 11.17 7.42 9.56
N ALA A 234 12.44 7.35 9.91
CA ALA A 234 13.06 6.10 10.35
C ALA A 234 12.28 5.52 11.54
N SER A 235 12.33 4.21 11.71
CA SER A 235 11.64 3.51 12.78
C SER A 235 12.54 2.45 13.40
N ALA A 236 12.56 2.37 14.73
CA ALA A 236 13.23 1.30 15.45
C ALA A 236 12.47 -0.05 15.30
N ARG A 237 11.21 0.02 14.89
CA ARG A 237 10.39 -1.10 14.41
C ARG A 237 10.07 -0.80 12.96
N GLU A 238 10.82 -1.39 12.04
CA GLU A 238 10.75 -1.05 10.61
C GLU A 238 9.34 -1.27 10.05
N ARG A 239 8.72 -2.38 10.45
CA ARG A 239 7.34 -2.72 10.07
C ARG A 239 6.49 -2.82 11.33
N PHE A 240 5.33 -2.18 11.28
CA PHE A 240 4.36 -2.26 12.36
C PHE A 240 2.94 -2.04 11.83
N ALA A 241 1.97 -2.54 12.58
CA ALA A 241 0.56 -2.31 12.32
C ALA A 241 -0.02 -1.34 13.34
N VAL A 242 -0.88 -0.43 12.90
CA VAL A 242 -1.71 0.39 13.79
C VAL A 242 -3.11 -0.21 13.78
N TYR A 243 -3.59 -0.62 14.95
CA TYR A 243 -4.93 -1.15 15.15
C TYR A 243 -5.85 -0.05 15.67
N PRO A 244 -6.90 0.31 14.90
CA PRO A 244 -7.83 1.37 15.27
C PRO A 244 -8.59 1.06 16.56
N PHE A 245 -8.90 2.08 17.32
CA PHE A 245 -9.73 1.96 18.51
C PHE A 245 -11.20 1.71 18.16
N VAL A 246 -11.72 0.61 18.67
CA VAL A 246 -13.15 0.31 18.75
C VAL A 246 -13.42 -0.14 20.18
N PRO A 247 -14.40 0.44 20.89
CA PRO A 247 -14.71 0.05 22.26
C PRO A 247 -14.92 -1.46 22.37
N ASP A 248 -14.37 -2.05 23.41
CA ASP A 248 -14.50 -3.48 23.78
C ASP A 248 -13.98 -4.48 22.73
N ARG A 249 -13.36 -4.00 21.62
CA ARG A 249 -12.77 -4.88 20.60
C ARG A 249 -11.33 -5.18 20.93
N LEU A 250 -11.02 -6.46 21.06
CA LEU A 250 -9.66 -6.97 21.22
C LEU A 250 -9.04 -7.30 19.85
N LEU A 251 -7.73 -7.18 19.77
CA LEU A 251 -6.96 -7.65 18.61
C LEU A 251 -7.00 -9.19 18.56
N PRO A 252 -7.58 -9.81 17.51
CA PRO A 252 -7.71 -11.25 17.42
C PRO A 252 -6.35 -11.96 17.27
N GLU A 253 -6.18 -13.10 17.92
CA GLU A 253 -4.95 -13.91 17.82
C GLU A 253 -4.65 -14.33 16.38
N GLN A 254 -5.69 -14.67 15.59
CA GLN A 254 -5.53 -14.97 14.18
C GLN A 254 -4.87 -13.82 13.42
N GLN A 255 -5.30 -12.57 13.68
CA GLN A 255 -4.72 -11.40 13.02
C GLN A 255 -3.28 -11.15 13.46
N LYS A 256 -2.94 -11.36 14.73
CA LYS A 256 -1.55 -11.30 15.19
C LYS A 256 -0.67 -12.29 14.43
N GLY A 257 -1.15 -13.49 14.24
CA GLY A 257 -0.44 -14.50 13.49
C GLY A 257 -0.25 -14.13 12.01
N LEU A 258 -1.29 -13.64 11.35
CA LEU A 258 -1.21 -13.17 9.96
C LEU A 258 -0.19 -12.03 9.82
N LEU A 259 -0.20 -11.06 10.74
CA LEU A 259 0.80 -9.98 10.76
C LEU A 259 2.22 -10.52 10.96
N ALA A 260 2.41 -11.47 11.90
CA ALA A 260 3.71 -12.08 12.15
C ALA A 260 4.25 -12.82 10.91
N SER A 261 3.38 -13.50 10.13
CA SER A 261 3.79 -14.17 8.88
C SER A 261 4.24 -13.20 7.80
N ALA A 262 3.87 -11.92 7.92
CA ALA A 262 4.31 -10.83 7.05
C ALA A 262 5.50 -10.04 7.62
N ASP A 263 6.22 -10.57 8.61
CA ASP A 263 7.29 -9.88 9.34
C ASP A 263 6.84 -8.58 10.06
N ILE A 264 5.55 -8.45 10.34
CA ILE A 264 4.98 -7.34 11.10
C ILE A 264 4.81 -7.80 12.55
N THR A 265 5.87 -7.65 13.34
CA THR A 265 5.95 -8.16 14.72
C THR A 265 5.62 -7.12 15.78
N THR A 266 5.19 -5.94 15.38
CA THR A 266 4.83 -4.84 16.30
C THR A 266 3.43 -4.32 15.96
N VAL A 267 2.57 -4.22 16.98
CA VAL A 267 1.23 -3.64 16.85
C VAL A 267 1.06 -2.48 17.81
N LEU A 268 0.65 -1.34 17.28
CA LEU A 268 0.26 -0.15 18.01
C LEU A 268 -1.26 -0.13 18.19
N LEU A 269 -1.73 -0.22 19.41
CA LEU A 269 -3.15 -0.17 19.77
C LEU A 269 -3.56 1.28 20.04
N GLN A 270 -4.45 1.82 19.22
CA GLN A 270 -5.07 3.13 19.44
C GLN A 270 -6.02 3.07 20.64
N GLN A 271 -6.13 4.18 21.39
CA GLN A 271 -7.04 4.32 22.53
C GLN A 271 -8.14 5.35 22.27
N GLU A 272 -8.07 6.06 21.15
CA GLU A 272 -9.02 7.07 20.74
C GLU A 272 -9.39 6.89 19.27
N ARG A 273 -10.57 7.38 18.90
CA ARG A 273 -11.01 7.39 17.50
C ARG A 273 -10.12 8.30 16.67
N ALA A 274 -9.80 7.84 15.48
CA ALA A 274 -9.04 8.60 14.50
C ALA A 274 -9.82 8.71 13.19
N ASN A 275 -9.49 9.72 12.39
CA ASN A 275 -10.13 9.96 11.08
C ASN A 275 -9.28 9.36 9.94
N THR A 276 -8.80 8.11 10.15
CA THR A 276 -8.02 7.36 9.17
C THR A 276 -8.91 6.40 8.38
N PHE A 277 -8.42 5.92 7.23
CA PHE A 277 -9.18 4.99 6.42
C PHE A 277 -9.44 3.67 7.15
N SER A 278 -8.42 3.12 7.80
CA SER A 278 -8.58 1.93 8.64
C SER A 278 -9.54 2.13 9.82
N SER A 279 -9.59 3.34 10.42
CA SER A 279 -10.56 3.66 11.46
C SER A 279 -11.99 3.70 10.92
N PHE A 280 -12.21 4.25 9.73
CA PHE A 280 -13.52 4.24 9.09
C PHE A 280 -14.05 2.81 8.93
N THR A 281 -13.24 1.92 8.37
CA THR A 281 -13.66 0.55 8.13
C THR A 281 -13.85 -0.24 9.43
N SER A 282 -13.01 0.01 10.45
CA SER A 282 -13.22 -0.59 11.77
C SER A 282 -14.49 -0.13 12.45
N VAL A 283 -14.77 1.19 12.46
CA VAL A 283 -15.85 1.77 13.26
C VAL A 283 -17.19 1.73 12.52
N LYS A 284 -17.20 1.94 11.21
CA LYS A 284 -18.43 2.08 10.42
C LYS A 284 -18.81 0.82 9.66
N GLN A 285 -17.85 -0.07 9.39
CA GLN A 285 -18.06 -1.26 8.58
C GLN A 285 -17.83 -2.56 9.35
N ASP A 286 -17.49 -2.46 10.63
CA ASP A 286 -17.22 -3.61 11.51
C ASP A 286 -16.11 -4.55 10.99
N ALA A 287 -15.13 -3.99 10.26
CA ALA A 287 -14.02 -4.75 9.74
C ALA A 287 -12.86 -4.84 10.75
N GLN A 288 -12.11 -5.94 10.72
CA GLN A 288 -10.78 -5.99 11.33
C GLN A 288 -9.83 -5.22 10.42
N SER A 289 -9.41 -4.03 10.86
CA SER A 289 -8.67 -3.12 9.99
C SER A 289 -7.35 -2.72 10.59
N PHE A 290 -6.37 -2.51 9.73
CA PHE A 290 -5.02 -2.13 10.11
C PHE A 290 -4.47 -1.06 9.17
N THR A 291 -3.79 -0.04 9.71
CA THR A 291 -2.83 0.71 8.93
C THR A 291 -1.49 -0.01 9.05
N LEU A 292 -0.95 -0.48 7.92
CA LEU A 292 0.30 -1.22 7.87
C LEU A 292 1.43 -0.29 7.43
N GLU A 293 2.36 -0.01 8.32
CA GLU A 293 3.60 0.73 8.02
C GLU A 293 4.68 -0.28 7.64
N LEU A 294 5.00 -0.37 6.35
CA LEU A 294 5.76 -1.48 5.77
C LEU A 294 7.26 -1.21 5.56
N GLY A 295 7.72 -0.02 5.93
CA GLY A 295 9.11 0.39 5.77
C GLY A 295 9.26 1.86 5.40
N LYS A 296 10.38 2.21 4.77
CA LYS A 296 10.73 3.59 4.43
C LYS A 296 10.19 3.98 3.05
N VAL A 297 9.72 5.22 2.91
CA VAL A 297 9.34 5.85 1.63
C VAL A 297 10.55 5.92 0.69
N MET A 298 10.36 5.49 -0.56
CA MET A 298 11.28 5.62 -1.69
C MET A 298 10.49 6.01 -2.94
N PRO A 299 11.11 6.61 -3.97
CA PRO A 299 10.45 6.88 -5.25
C PRO A 299 10.06 5.61 -6.01
N PHE A 300 9.11 5.69 -6.94
CA PHE A 300 8.75 4.60 -7.84
C PHE A 300 9.99 3.99 -8.52
N GLY A 301 10.06 2.67 -8.57
CA GLY A 301 11.16 1.90 -9.17
C GLY A 301 12.46 1.91 -8.37
N ALA A 302 12.54 2.63 -7.25
CA ALA A 302 13.67 2.62 -6.33
C ALA A 302 13.45 1.75 -5.09
N ASN A 303 12.25 1.16 -4.95
CA ASN A 303 11.94 0.26 -3.86
C ASN A 303 12.65 -1.09 -4.06
N ASP A 304 13.33 -1.56 -3.02
CA ASP A 304 13.74 -2.96 -2.95
C ASP A 304 12.55 -3.82 -2.51
N LEU A 305 11.76 -4.29 -3.48
CA LEU A 305 10.54 -5.04 -3.22
C LEU A 305 10.79 -6.37 -2.49
N SER A 306 12.01 -6.91 -2.49
CA SER A 306 12.34 -8.10 -1.72
C SER A 306 12.15 -7.90 -0.20
N ARG A 307 12.32 -6.68 0.28
CA ARG A 307 12.06 -6.31 1.69
C ARG A 307 10.59 -6.34 2.08
N PHE A 308 9.70 -6.38 1.11
CA PHE A 308 8.24 -6.42 1.28
C PHE A 308 7.67 -7.80 0.96
N SER A 309 8.52 -8.82 0.78
CA SER A 309 8.10 -10.17 0.41
C SER A 309 7.11 -10.78 1.42
N GLY A 310 7.26 -10.49 2.72
CA GLY A 310 6.35 -10.99 3.74
C GLY A 310 4.91 -10.53 3.53
N ILE A 311 4.70 -9.23 3.29
CA ILE A 311 3.35 -8.72 3.01
C ILE A 311 2.82 -9.17 1.65
N ASP A 312 3.65 -9.23 0.61
CA ASP A 312 3.23 -9.73 -0.70
C ASP A 312 2.76 -11.19 -0.63
N LEU A 313 3.51 -12.05 0.06
CA LEU A 313 3.14 -13.44 0.30
C LEU A 313 1.86 -13.58 1.12
N LEU A 314 1.70 -12.78 2.19
CA LEU A 314 0.49 -12.76 3.00
C LEU A 314 -0.74 -12.41 2.14
N LEU A 315 -0.67 -11.33 1.37
CA LEU A 315 -1.79 -10.88 0.55
C LEU A 315 -2.16 -11.92 -0.51
N ARG A 316 -1.17 -12.54 -1.16
CA ARG A 316 -1.39 -13.62 -2.15
C ARG A 316 -2.06 -14.83 -1.52
N ALA A 317 -1.56 -15.31 -0.39
CA ALA A 317 -2.11 -16.46 0.30
C ALA A 317 -3.56 -16.22 0.77
N VAL A 318 -3.84 -15.04 1.37
CA VAL A 318 -5.20 -14.70 1.79
C VAL A 318 -6.15 -14.63 0.60
N ILE A 319 -5.72 -14.06 -0.53
CA ILE A 319 -6.57 -13.91 -1.73
C ILE A 319 -6.79 -15.25 -2.42
N SER A 320 -5.78 -16.11 -2.50
CA SER A 320 -5.90 -17.45 -3.10
C SER A 320 -6.59 -18.45 -2.19
N GLY A 321 -6.89 -18.08 -0.94
CA GLY A 321 -7.49 -18.98 0.04
C GLY A 321 -6.55 -20.07 0.53
N GLU A 322 -5.23 -19.87 0.38
CA GLU A 322 -4.24 -20.79 0.91
C GLU A 322 -4.19 -20.72 2.42
N GLU A 323 -4.10 -21.88 3.07
CA GLU A 323 -3.83 -21.95 4.50
C GLU A 323 -2.39 -21.47 4.74
N LEU A 324 -2.26 -20.33 5.39
CA LEU A 324 -0.96 -19.91 5.91
C LEU A 324 -0.55 -20.89 7.03
N PRO A 325 0.73 -21.30 7.07
CA PRO A 325 1.22 -22.13 8.17
C PRO A 325 0.83 -21.46 9.48
N GLY A 326 0.14 -22.20 10.35
CA GLY A 326 -0.53 -21.72 11.56
C GLY A 326 0.33 -20.70 12.30
N PRO A 327 -0.08 -19.42 12.30
CA PRO A 327 0.79 -18.35 12.71
C PRO A 327 0.95 -18.37 14.21
N SER A 328 2.18 -18.48 14.66
CA SER A 328 2.49 -18.23 16.06
C SER A 328 2.36 -16.73 16.32
N ALA A 329 1.44 -16.34 17.17
CA ALA A 329 1.39 -14.98 17.71
C ALA A 329 2.55 -14.72 18.71
N GLU A 330 3.42 -15.71 18.92
CA GLU A 330 4.62 -15.57 19.74
C GLU A 330 5.55 -14.51 19.13
N GLY A 331 5.98 -13.59 19.96
CA GLY A 331 6.90 -12.54 19.53
C GLY A 331 6.25 -11.22 19.10
N ILE A 332 4.93 -11.15 18.94
CA ILE A 332 4.27 -9.87 18.69
C ILE A 332 4.44 -8.94 19.90
N GLU A 333 5.11 -7.82 19.67
CA GLU A 333 5.17 -6.70 20.61
C GLU A 333 3.92 -5.84 20.47
N GLN A 334 3.26 -5.54 21.57
CA GLN A 334 2.11 -4.65 21.58
C GLN A 334 2.44 -3.37 22.32
N PHE A 335 2.13 -2.24 21.71
CA PHE A 335 2.22 -0.92 22.30
C PHE A 335 0.83 -0.30 22.37
N VAL A 336 0.55 0.41 23.44
CA VAL A 336 -0.69 1.15 23.59
C VAL A 336 -0.40 2.64 23.57
N VAL A 337 -1.22 3.43 22.90
CA VAL A 337 -1.16 4.89 22.98
C VAL A 337 -1.52 5.29 24.41
N HIS A 338 -0.58 5.96 25.09
CA HIS A 338 -0.75 6.41 26.46
C HIS A 338 -1.09 7.89 26.52
N HIS A 339 -0.48 8.69 25.65
CA HIS A 339 -0.71 10.12 25.60
C HIS A 339 -0.56 10.67 24.18
N THR A 340 -1.43 11.62 23.81
CA THR A 340 -1.35 12.36 22.57
C THR A 340 -0.70 13.72 22.82
N LEU A 341 0.44 13.95 22.20
CA LEU A 341 1.11 15.25 22.23
C LEU A 341 0.47 16.16 21.20
N GLU A 342 -0.17 17.23 21.65
CA GLU A 342 -0.82 18.23 20.81
C GLU A 342 -0.06 19.55 20.89
N LYS A 343 0.17 20.20 19.74
CA LYS A 343 0.73 21.53 19.67
C LYS A 343 -0.34 22.54 20.06
N SER A 344 -0.34 23.03 21.30
CA SER A 344 -1.36 23.96 21.77
C SER A 344 -1.03 25.43 21.53
N SER A 345 0.24 25.78 21.26
CA SER A 345 0.65 27.14 20.92
C SER A 345 1.88 27.18 20.00
N GLU A 346 2.25 28.39 19.56
CA GLU A 346 3.48 28.58 18.77
C GLU A 346 4.77 28.46 19.60
N SER A 347 4.67 28.50 20.96
CA SER A 347 5.81 28.24 21.83
C SER A 347 6.14 26.77 22.01
N TRP A 348 5.30 25.89 21.45
CA TRP A 348 5.46 24.46 21.54
C TRP A 348 6.75 23.96 20.87
N LYS A 349 7.50 23.11 21.54
CA LYS A 349 8.69 22.45 20.98
C LYS A 349 8.93 21.06 21.56
N PHE A 350 9.56 20.21 20.78
CA PHE A 350 10.12 18.94 21.24
C PHE A 350 11.53 19.14 21.84
N HIS A 351 11.83 18.30 22.84
CA HIS A 351 13.17 18.07 23.36
C HIS A 351 13.75 16.75 22.86
N LEU A 352 13.46 16.42 21.63
CA LEU A 352 13.91 15.21 20.92
C LEU A 352 14.84 15.59 19.78
N PRO A 353 15.74 14.70 19.34
CA PRO A 353 16.44 14.86 18.07
C PRO A 353 15.44 15.06 16.91
N ASP A 354 15.72 15.98 15.99
CA ASP A 354 14.84 16.27 14.84
C ASP A 354 14.52 15.03 14.00
N ASN A 355 15.45 14.07 13.97
CA ASN A 355 15.34 12.80 13.26
C ASN A 355 15.02 11.62 14.17
N ALA A 356 14.51 11.84 15.40
CA ALA A 356 14.16 10.76 16.32
C ALA A 356 13.30 9.70 15.62
N PRO A 357 13.74 8.42 15.57
CA PRO A 357 12.98 7.37 14.95
C PRO A 357 11.65 7.10 15.65
N ASN A 358 10.67 6.57 14.92
CA ASN A 358 9.51 5.97 15.55
C ASN A 358 9.96 4.86 16.51
N PHE A 359 9.26 4.71 17.63
CA PHE A 359 9.57 3.77 18.73
C PHE A 359 10.91 4.04 19.42
N SER A 360 11.44 5.28 19.38
CA SER A 360 12.51 5.67 20.28
C SER A 360 12.03 5.61 21.71
N GLU A 361 12.82 4.94 22.57
CA GLU A 361 12.55 4.78 24.00
C GLU A 361 13.13 5.94 24.81
N TYR A 362 12.39 6.42 25.78
CA TYR A 362 12.78 7.46 26.71
C TYR A 362 12.62 7.00 28.16
N ALA A 363 13.66 7.22 28.95
CA ALA A 363 13.69 6.85 30.35
C ALA A 363 12.75 7.70 31.21
N PRO A 364 12.30 7.21 32.38
CA PRO A 364 11.54 7.99 33.35
C PRO A 364 12.20 9.35 33.64
N GLY A 365 11.36 10.40 33.70
CA GLY A 365 11.81 11.78 33.95
C GLY A 365 12.38 12.51 32.73
N SER A 366 12.48 11.86 31.56
CA SER A 366 12.91 12.54 30.32
C SER A 366 11.90 13.61 29.92
N LEU A 367 12.36 14.82 29.62
CA LEU A 367 11.53 15.89 29.05
C LEU A 367 11.36 15.63 27.54
N ILE A 368 10.13 15.47 27.09
CA ILE A 368 9.78 15.15 25.70
C ILE A 368 9.34 16.39 24.94
N ALA A 369 8.46 17.17 25.52
CA ALA A 369 7.91 18.37 24.89
C ALA A 369 7.59 19.43 25.94
N GLU A 370 7.58 20.70 25.52
CA GLU A 370 7.09 21.81 26.31
C GLU A 370 6.27 22.80 25.49
N ASP A 371 5.31 23.46 26.12
CA ASP A 371 4.48 24.50 25.54
C ASP A 371 4.20 25.58 26.57
N GLY A 372 4.93 26.71 26.51
CA GLY A 372 4.96 27.71 27.56
C GLY A 372 5.49 27.13 28.88
N SER A 373 4.64 27.09 29.91
CA SER A 373 4.97 26.49 31.22
C SER A 373 4.58 25.02 31.33
N ALA A 374 3.83 24.49 30.37
CA ALA A 374 3.44 23.08 30.35
C ALA A 374 4.59 22.22 29.84
N GLN A 375 4.85 21.11 30.53
CA GLN A 375 5.89 20.14 30.15
C GLN A 375 5.32 18.74 30.13
N TYR A 376 5.74 17.93 29.13
CA TYR A 376 5.52 16.51 29.13
C TYR A 376 6.81 15.79 29.55
N LEU A 377 6.75 15.16 30.70
CA LEU A 377 7.82 14.35 31.27
C LEU A 377 7.38 12.89 31.22
N VAL A 378 8.30 12.00 30.84
CA VAL A 378 8.07 10.55 30.91
C VAL A 378 7.79 10.15 32.37
N GLY A 379 6.74 9.37 32.60
CA GLY A 379 6.30 8.93 33.90
C GLY A 379 7.28 7.95 34.58
N GLU A 380 6.74 7.05 35.40
CA GLU A 380 7.56 6.10 36.18
C GLU A 380 8.14 4.95 35.37
N GLU A 381 7.54 4.64 34.20
CA GLU A 381 7.99 3.59 33.28
C GLU A 381 8.53 4.20 31.99
N PRO A 382 9.45 3.50 31.28
CA PRO A 382 9.91 3.95 29.98
C PRO A 382 8.75 4.08 28.99
N GLU A 383 8.77 5.14 28.19
CA GLU A 383 7.78 5.43 27.15
C GLU A 383 8.46 5.54 25.79
N TYR A 384 7.66 5.34 24.74
CA TYR A 384 8.13 5.34 23.35
C TYR A 384 7.38 6.42 22.58
N ILE A 385 8.00 7.00 21.55
CA ILE A 385 7.33 7.98 20.70
C ILE A 385 7.12 7.43 19.29
N VAL A 386 5.94 7.73 18.69
CA VAL A 386 5.71 7.53 17.26
C VAL A 386 5.12 8.76 16.61
N PHE A 387 5.40 8.90 15.31
CA PHE A 387 4.96 9.99 14.45
C PHE A 387 5.30 11.41 14.99
N PRO A 388 6.49 11.64 15.58
CA PRO A 388 6.84 12.98 16.05
C PRO A 388 6.96 13.94 14.86
N ASN A 389 6.18 15.03 14.89
CA ASN A 389 6.18 16.05 13.86
C ASN A 389 6.06 17.47 14.50
N PRO A 390 7.17 18.22 14.63
CA PRO A 390 7.15 19.56 15.20
C PRO A 390 6.49 20.61 14.30
N ARG A 391 6.25 20.28 13.01
CA ARG A 391 5.78 21.25 11.99
C ARG A 391 4.26 21.24 11.82
N VAL A 392 3.54 20.56 12.70
CA VAL A 392 2.07 20.58 12.68
C VAL A 392 1.55 21.97 13.06
N LYS A 393 0.34 22.29 12.65
CA LYS A 393 -0.35 23.52 13.05
C LYS A 393 -0.75 23.46 14.52
N VAL A 394 -0.99 24.62 15.11
CA VAL A 394 -1.60 24.70 16.44
C VAL A 394 -2.96 24.00 16.41
N GLY A 395 -3.23 23.20 17.43
CA GLY A 395 -4.41 22.32 17.52
C GLY A 395 -4.23 20.95 16.87
N GLU A 396 -3.09 20.67 16.22
CA GLU A 396 -2.84 19.37 15.61
C GLU A 396 -1.93 18.49 16.48
N ARG A 397 -2.07 17.19 16.31
CA ARG A 397 -1.26 16.18 16.97
C ARG A 397 0.19 16.23 16.50
N ALA A 398 1.10 16.51 17.44
CA ALA A 398 2.55 16.56 17.22
C ALA A 398 3.24 15.20 17.40
N GLY A 399 2.63 14.25 18.11
CA GLY A 399 3.19 12.92 18.33
C GLY A 399 2.30 12.06 19.23
N LEU A 400 2.65 10.78 19.35
CA LEU A 400 1.99 9.84 20.26
C LEU A 400 3.04 9.24 21.20
N MET A 401 2.76 9.27 22.50
CA MET A 401 3.55 8.56 23.51
C MET A 401 2.91 7.20 23.79
N LEU A 402 3.74 6.20 23.86
CA LEU A 402 3.33 4.80 23.95
C LEU A 402 3.91 4.13 25.18
N ARG A 403 3.17 3.14 25.70
CA ARG A 403 3.69 2.16 26.64
C ARG A 403 3.68 0.78 25.99
N LYS A 404 4.73 0.01 26.27
CA LYS A 404 4.80 -1.38 25.85
C LYS A 404 3.94 -2.23 26.79
N LEU A 405 3.02 -3.01 26.23
CA LEU A 405 2.25 -3.95 27.03
C LEU A 405 3.16 -5.09 27.48
N ARG A 406 3.13 -5.39 28.77
CA ARG A 406 3.79 -6.60 29.33
C ARG A 406 2.94 -7.80 28.95
N LYS A 407 3.61 -8.89 28.58
CA LYS A 407 2.97 -10.18 28.31
C LYS A 407 2.39 -10.77 29.60
#